data_39fe60492c2aa55a0c9fd3cbc0e0bebb
#
_entry.id   39fe60492c2aa55a0c9fd3cbc0e0bebb
#
_cell.length_a   1.000
_cell.length_b   1.000
_cell.length_c   1.000
_cell.angle_alpha   90.00
_cell.angle_beta   90.00
_cell.angle_gamma   90.00
#
_symmetry.space_group_name_H-M   'P 1'
#
loop_
_entity.id
_entity.type
_entity.pdbx_description
1 polymer ?
#
loop_
_entity_poly.entity_id
_entity_poly.type
_entity_poly.pdbx_seq_one_letter_code
_entity_poly.pdbx_strand_id
1 'polypeptide(L)'
;MLTITKSSELRVFCERAANEKYITIDTEFLRERTYFSKLCLVQLAFPGDENQNAVIIDTLASNLDLSPLYELFKNQKIVKVFHAARQDLEIFYLDSGIFPYPLFDTQIAAMVCGFGDQVAYETLVRQLAKQTLDKSSRFTDWSHRPLTDAQKKYALADVTHLRVIYEILSDKLEKTGRLKWVEEELKNLVSPEIYDVNPKNSWRRLKTKSNSRRFLGLVASLAEFRENFAQTKNIPRNRVIKDDALLELASNKPKNLDELSKSRLLLREARKGEVASGLLAAIEKGLNIPDLELPEKKEKLDKGIVNSALSDLLRVLLKSCSESTGVASKLIASAGDLDALAAGDRSIAALSLSLIHI
;
A
#
# COMPACT_ATOMS: atom_id res chain seq x y z
N MET A 1 -12.89 21.37 18.11
CA MET A 1 -12.34 20.51 17.04
C MET A 1 -12.75 21.12 15.69
N LEU A 2 -11.79 21.53 14.88
CA LEU A 2 -12.06 22.21 13.60
C LEU A 2 -12.27 21.15 12.51
N THR A 3 -13.44 21.18 11.87
CA THR A 3 -13.74 20.38 10.68
C THR A 3 -13.87 21.33 9.49
N ILE A 4 -13.03 21.14 8.49
CA ILE A 4 -13.01 21.94 7.26
C ILE A 4 -13.94 21.29 6.25
N THR A 5 -14.90 22.08 5.75
CA THR A 5 -15.86 21.70 4.71
C THR A 5 -15.85 22.64 3.52
N LYS A 6 -15.02 23.71 3.56
CA LYS A 6 -14.94 24.74 2.52
C LYS A 6 -13.51 24.91 2.03
N SER A 7 -13.33 25.07 0.74
CA SER A 7 -12.03 25.26 0.10
C SER A 7 -11.28 26.51 0.59
N SER A 8 -12.00 27.58 0.96
CA SER A 8 -11.39 28.78 1.55
C SER A 8 -10.77 28.52 2.92
N GLU A 9 -11.43 27.74 3.77
CA GLU A 9 -10.91 27.35 5.09
C GLU A 9 -9.67 26.44 4.95
N LEU A 10 -9.73 25.50 3.99
CA LEU A 10 -8.60 24.61 3.68
C LEU A 10 -7.38 25.43 3.21
N ARG A 11 -7.58 26.39 2.33
CA ARG A 11 -6.52 27.28 1.84
C ARG A 11 -5.81 28.00 2.99
N VAL A 12 -6.58 28.66 3.87
CA VAL A 12 -6.05 29.37 5.04
C VAL A 12 -5.25 28.44 5.94
N PHE A 13 -5.75 27.22 6.18
CA PHE A 13 -5.04 26.25 7.00
C PHE A 13 -3.73 25.79 6.33
N CYS A 14 -3.76 25.48 5.03
CA CYS A 14 -2.57 25.10 4.26
C CYS A 14 -1.52 26.21 4.18
N GLU A 15 -1.92 27.48 4.06
CA GLU A 15 -1.02 28.63 4.09
C GLU A 15 -0.30 28.78 5.43
N ARG A 16 -0.98 28.50 6.55
CA ARG A 16 -0.35 28.46 7.87
C ARG A 16 0.63 27.28 7.96
N ALA A 17 0.20 26.08 7.57
CA ALA A 17 1.01 24.89 7.57
C ALA A 17 2.26 25.01 6.67
N ALA A 18 2.19 25.82 5.60
CA ALA A 18 3.29 26.05 4.66
C ALA A 18 4.51 26.74 5.29
N ASN A 19 4.37 27.35 6.45
CA ASN A 19 5.45 28.00 7.20
C ASN A 19 6.13 27.07 8.23
N GLU A 20 5.65 25.83 8.37
CA GLU A 20 6.13 24.89 9.36
C GLU A 20 7.21 23.94 8.80
N LYS A 21 7.94 23.29 9.68
CA LYS A 21 9.00 22.32 9.29
C LYS A 21 8.42 20.99 8.82
N TYR A 22 7.29 20.59 9.37
CA TYR A 22 6.62 19.34 9.02
C TYR A 22 5.11 19.45 9.25
N ILE A 23 4.39 18.54 8.64
CA ILE A 23 2.98 18.26 8.88
C ILE A 23 2.78 16.79 9.12
N THR A 24 1.85 16.42 9.99
CA THR A 24 1.41 15.03 10.20
C THR A 24 0.08 14.81 9.49
N ILE A 25 -0.06 13.67 8.86
CA ILE A 25 -1.20 13.37 7.97
C ILE A 25 -1.66 11.96 8.25
N ASP A 26 -2.98 11.78 8.24
CA ASP A 26 -3.64 10.48 8.23
C ASP A 26 -4.90 10.55 7.38
N THR A 27 -5.45 9.40 6.97
CA THR A 27 -6.68 9.34 6.17
C THR A 27 -7.66 8.29 6.71
N GLU A 28 -8.95 8.59 6.54
CA GLU A 28 -9.99 7.59 6.72
C GLU A 28 -10.70 7.35 5.39
N PHE A 29 -10.86 6.09 5.02
CA PHE A 29 -11.38 5.69 3.73
C PHE A 29 -12.18 4.40 3.77
N LEU A 30 -12.98 4.16 2.71
CA LEU A 30 -13.70 2.91 2.50
C LEU A 30 -13.08 2.13 1.33
N ARG A 31 -12.83 0.83 1.53
CA ARG A 31 -12.24 -0.06 0.49
C ARG A 31 -13.03 -1.37 0.27
N GLU A 32 -14.02 -1.66 1.09
CA GLU A 32 -14.68 -2.97 1.08
C GLU A 32 -15.52 -3.25 -0.17
N ARG A 33 -16.08 -2.21 -0.78
CA ARG A 33 -17.06 -2.30 -1.87
C ARG A 33 -16.58 -1.74 -3.19
N THR A 34 -15.40 -1.14 -3.22
CA THR A 34 -14.84 -0.47 -4.39
C THR A 34 -13.48 -1.05 -4.77
N TYR A 35 -13.07 -0.86 -6.01
CA TYR A 35 -11.71 -1.18 -6.48
C TYR A 35 -10.70 -0.18 -5.92
N PHE A 36 -10.98 1.11 -6.10
CA PHE A 36 -10.22 2.21 -5.54
C PHE A 36 -10.78 2.60 -4.17
N SER A 37 -9.91 2.92 -3.23
CA SER A 37 -10.33 3.43 -1.92
C SER A 37 -11.10 4.74 -2.08
N LYS A 38 -12.23 4.85 -1.40
CA LYS A 38 -13.01 6.09 -1.34
C LYS A 38 -12.53 6.90 -0.15
N LEU A 39 -11.79 7.97 -0.39
CA LEU A 39 -11.35 8.90 0.64
C LEU A 39 -12.57 9.55 1.31
N CYS A 40 -12.63 9.52 2.64
CA CYS A 40 -13.72 10.08 3.43
C CYS A 40 -13.26 11.24 4.29
N LEU A 41 -12.06 11.17 4.86
CA LEU A 41 -11.46 12.23 5.67
C LEU A 41 -9.97 12.31 5.40
N VAL A 42 -9.41 13.50 5.54
CA VAL A 42 -7.97 13.73 5.74
C VAL A 42 -7.79 14.45 7.07
N GLN A 43 -6.93 13.94 7.90
CA GLN A 43 -6.50 14.61 9.12
C GLN A 43 -5.16 15.27 8.85
N LEU A 44 -5.01 16.50 9.30
CA LEU A 44 -3.78 17.26 9.15
C LEU A 44 -3.45 17.99 10.45
N ALA A 45 -2.19 17.91 10.87
CA ALA A 45 -1.70 18.74 11.96
C ALA A 45 -0.29 19.25 11.66
N PHE A 46 0.09 20.36 12.29
CA PHE A 46 1.44 20.91 12.26
C PHE A 46 1.92 21.23 13.68
N PRO A 47 3.21 21.57 13.93
CA PRO A 47 3.76 21.76 15.26
C PRO A 47 2.95 22.68 16.18
N GLY A 48 3.04 22.44 17.49
CA GLY A 48 2.38 23.21 18.55
C GLY A 48 1.20 22.46 19.17
N ASP A 49 0.82 22.86 20.37
CA ASP A 49 -0.21 22.20 21.19
C ASP A 49 -1.60 22.82 21.03
N GLU A 50 -1.73 23.85 20.20
CA GLU A 50 -3.01 24.54 20.03
C GLU A 50 -4.00 23.68 19.25
N ASN A 51 -5.26 23.68 19.70
CA ASN A 51 -6.37 23.00 19.03
C ASN A 51 -6.60 23.50 17.59
N GLN A 52 -6.04 24.66 17.22
CA GLN A 52 -6.11 25.25 15.89
C GLN A 52 -5.06 24.70 14.91
N ASN A 53 -4.10 23.94 15.40
CA ASN A 53 -3.01 23.37 14.61
C ASN A 53 -3.29 21.94 14.13
N ALA A 54 -4.50 21.44 14.39
CA ALA A 54 -4.98 20.15 13.91
C ALA A 54 -6.42 20.26 13.39
N VAL A 55 -6.68 19.66 12.22
CA VAL A 55 -7.97 19.75 11.53
C VAL A 55 -8.37 18.39 10.96
N ILE A 56 -9.68 18.24 10.79
CA ILE A 56 -10.30 17.20 9.96
C ILE A 56 -10.79 17.87 8.68
N ILE A 57 -10.40 17.37 7.54
CA ILE A 57 -10.87 17.81 6.23
C ILE A 57 -11.92 16.79 5.78
N ASP A 58 -13.17 17.22 5.67
CA ASP A 58 -14.28 16.40 5.20
C ASP A 58 -14.30 16.34 3.68
N THR A 59 -13.63 15.34 3.11
CA THR A 59 -13.51 15.20 1.65
C THR A 59 -14.83 14.86 0.95
N LEU A 60 -15.86 14.50 1.70
CA LEU A 60 -17.21 14.26 1.17
C LEU A 60 -18.08 15.52 1.15
N ALA A 61 -17.59 16.66 1.68
CA ALA A 61 -18.32 17.94 1.64
C ALA A 61 -18.48 18.41 0.19
N SER A 62 -19.68 18.90 -0.13
CA SER A 62 -20.01 19.36 -1.48
C SER A 62 -19.08 20.50 -1.89
N ASN A 63 -18.47 20.39 -3.09
CA ASN A 63 -17.60 21.41 -3.70
C ASN A 63 -16.32 21.74 -2.91
N LEU A 64 -15.83 20.85 -2.08
CA LEU A 64 -14.51 20.99 -1.47
C LEU A 64 -13.42 20.69 -2.51
N ASP A 65 -12.59 21.69 -2.80
CA ASP A 65 -11.40 21.55 -3.65
C ASP A 65 -10.18 21.24 -2.78
N LEU A 66 -9.52 20.11 -3.02
CA LEU A 66 -8.32 19.66 -2.32
C LEU A 66 -7.02 20.22 -2.92
N SER A 67 -7.08 21.04 -3.97
CA SER A 67 -5.88 21.63 -4.60
C SER A 67 -4.94 22.34 -3.61
N PRO A 68 -5.41 23.08 -2.59
CA PRO A 68 -4.52 23.68 -1.59
C PRO A 68 -3.71 22.65 -0.80
N LEU A 69 -4.29 21.47 -0.50
CA LEU A 69 -3.60 20.37 0.15
C LEU A 69 -2.53 19.75 -0.76
N TYR A 70 -2.86 19.55 -2.04
CA TYR A 70 -1.91 19.00 -3.02
C TYR A 70 -0.75 19.96 -3.30
N GLU A 71 -0.97 21.25 -3.31
CA GLU A 71 0.12 22.25 -3.38
C GLU A 71 1.02 22.19 -2.14
N LEU A 72 0.44 22.00 -0.94
CA LEU A 72 1.21 21.78 0.29
C LEU A 72 2.05 20.49 0.20
N PHE A 73 1.54 19.43 -0.43
CA PHE A 73 2.29 18.18 -0.64
C PHE A 73 3.51 18.34 -1.54
N LYS A 74 3.46 19.25 -2.52
CA LYS A 74 4.60 19.56 -3.41
C LYS A 74 5.69 20.40 -2.74
N ASN A 75 5.41 21.04 -1.61
CA ASN A 75 6.37 21.93 -0.94
C ASN A 75 7.54 21.13 -0.36
N GLN A 76 8.70 21.24 -1.00
CA GLN A 76 9.94 20.51 -0.64
C GLN A 76 10.55 20.92 0.71
N LYS A 77 10.11 22.03 1.29
CA LYS A 77 10.62 22.56 2.57
C LYS A 77 9.94 21.92 3.79
N ILE A 78 8.82 21.22 3.59
CA ILE A 78 7.98 20.68 4.63
C ILE A 78 7.99 19.18 4.57
N VAL A 79 8.33 18.51 5.65
CA VAL A 79 8.25 17.03 5.73
C VAL A 79 6.79 16.60 5.94
N LYS A 80 6.33 15.61 5.17
CA LYS A 80 5.00 15.01 5.29
C LYS A 80 5.14 13.71 6.07
N VAL A 81 4.61 13.72 7.28
CA VAL A 81 4.76 12.62 8.24
C VAL A 81 3.50 11.76 8.26
N PHE A 82 3.70 10.47 8.10
CA PHE A 82 2.66 9.43 8.16
C PHE A 82 3.06 8.30 9.11
N HIS A 83 2.12 7.40 9.35
CA HIS A 83 2.39 6.09 9.93
C HIS A 83 1.85 4.97 9.03
N ALA A 84 2.73 4.12 8.49
CA ALA A 84 2.37 3.07 7.53
C ALA A 84 1.70 3.62 6.25
N ALA A 85 2.30 4.64 5.67
CA ALA A 85 1.79 5.56 4.64
C ALA A 85 1.26 4.93 3.33
N ARG A 86 1.53 3.64 3.06
CA ARG A 86 1.32 3.05 1.73
C ARG A 86 -0.11 3.23 1.17
N GLN A 87 -1.13 3.10 2.03
CA GLN A 87 -2.53 3.22 1.59
C GLN A 87 -2.92 4.68 1.35
N ASP A 88 -2.43 5.59 2.19
CA ASP A 88 -2.66 7.02 2.04
C ASP A 88 -2.01 7.56 0.77
N LEU A 89 -0.77 7.13 0.50
CA LEU A 89 -0.06 7.46 -0.73
C LEU A 89 -0.77 6.92 -1.97
N GLU A 90 -1.31 5.69 -1.94
CA GLU A 90 -2.15 5.14 -3.01
C GLU A 90 -3.33 6.06 -3.30
N ILE A 91 -4.04 6.50 -2.26
CA ILE A 91 -5.22 7.35 -2.39
C ILE A 91 -4.85 8.71 -3.00
N PHE A 92 -3.85 9.40 -2.45
CA PHE A 92 -3.44 10.70 -2.94
C PHE A 92 -2.87 10.66 -4.37
N TYR A 93 -2.06 9.64 -4.67
CA TYR A 93 -1.52 9.45 -6.01
C TYR A 93 -2.60 9.18 -7.05
N LEU A 94 -3.56 8.31 -6.75
CA LEU A 94 -4.66 8.00 -7.68
C LEU A 94 -5.62 9.17 -7.88
N ASP A 95 -5.80 10.03 -6.87
CA ASP A 95 -6.67 11.20 -6.95
C ASP A 95 -6.01 12.38 -7.68
N SER A 96 -4.74 12.64 -7.44
CA SER A 96 -4.05 13.86 -7.90
C SER A 96 -2.83 13.64 -8.78
N GLY A 97 -2.30 12.43 -8.87
CA GLY A 97 -1.01 12.13 -9.48
C GLY A 97 0.20 12.62 -8.67
N ILE A 98 0.00 13.05 -7.41
CA ILE A 98 1.02 13.69 -6.59
C ILE A 98 1.33 12.82 -5.36
N PHE A 99 2.61 12.60 -5.11
CA PHE A 99 3.06 12.05 -3.83
C PHE A 99 3.38 13.19 -2.84
N PRO A 100 2.93 13.06 -1.56
CA PRO A 100 3.42 13.91 -0.49
C PRO A 100 4.93 13.74 -0.30
N TYR A 101 5.72 14.77 -0.64
CA TYR A 101 7.19 14.70 -0.56
C TYR A 101 7.78 16.05 -0.09
N PRO A 102 8.84 16.08 0.74
CA PRO A 102 9.54 14.94 1.36
C PRO A 102 8.65 14.13 2.30
N LEU A 103 8.79 12.80 2.25
CA LEU A 103 8.01 11.87 3.04
C LEU A 103 8.78 11.39 4.27
N PHE A 104 8.09 11.18 5.41
CA PHE A 104 8.60 10.47 6.56
C PHE A 104 7.54 9.48 7.06
N ASP A 105 7.86 8.20 7.11
CA ASP A 105 6.99 7.16 7.66
C ASP A 105 7.50 6.71 9.01
N THR A 106 6.73 6.99 10.07
CA THR A 106 7.11 6.66 11.44
C THR A 106 7.16 5.16 11.71
N GLN A 107 6.46 4.32 10.92
CA GLN A 107 6.59 2.86 11.03
C GLN A 107 7.96 2.40 10.54
N ILE A 108 8.43 2.89 9.40
CA ILE A 108 9.77 2.59 8.87
C ILE A 108 10.85 3.15 9.79
N ALA A 109 10.69 4.39 10.24
CA ALA A 109 11.62 5.00 11.20
C ALA A 109 11.74 4.19 12.50
N ALA A 110 10.61 3.69 13.02
CA ALA A 110 10.57 2.84 14.20
C ALA A 110 11.31 1.51 14.01
N MET A 111 11.23 0.91 12.80
CA MET A 111 11.98 -0.31 12.47
C MET A 111 13.50 -0.09 12.52
N VAL A 112 13.97 1.10 12.13
CA VAL A 112 15.39 1.50 12.20
C VAL A 112 15.78 1.86 13.64
N CYS A 113 14.83 2.36 14.44
CA CYS A 113 15.04 2.83 15.81
C CYS A 113 14.90 1.75 16.89
N GLY A 114 14.66 0.48 16.55
CA GLY A 114 14.63 -0.61 17.52
C GLY A 114 13.28 -0.89 18.16
N PHE A 115 12.19 -0.45 17.54
CA PHE A 115 10.83 -0.73 18.02
C PHE A 115 10.24 -2.03 17.43
N GLY A 116 11.02 -2.80 16.66
CA GLY A 116 10.60 -4.05 16.04
C GLY A 116 10.07 -3.89 14.62
N ASP A 117 9.60 -5.00 14.03
CA ASP A 117 9.09 -5.04 12.66
C ASP A 117 7.63 -4.55 12.63
N GLN A 118 7.34 -3.60 11.74
CA GLN A 118 5.99 -3.09 11.45
C GLN A 118 5.17 -2.76 12.72
N VAL A 119 5.79 -2.06 13.66
CA VAL A 119 5.15 -1.70 14.92
C VAL A 119 3.84 -0.94 14.69
N ALA A 120 2.79 -1.31 15.44
CA ALA A 120 1.49 -0.64 15.34
C ALA A 120 1.55 0.78 15.94
N TYR A 121 0.81 1.71 15.35
CA TYR A 121 0.69 3.10 15.80
C TYR A 121 0.42 3.24 17.30
N GLU A 122 -0.57 2.50 17.82
CA GLU A 122 -0.90 2.48 19.26
C GLU A 122 0.30 2.16 20.14
N THR A 123 1.15 1.23 19.70
CA THR A 123 2.35 0.86 20.48
C THR A 123 3.32 2.05 20.57
N LEU A 124 3.50 2.78 19.48
CA LEU A 124 4.32 3.99 19.47
C LEU A 124 3.68 5.11 20.32
N VAL A 125 2.37 5.32 20.19
CA VAL A 125 1.65 6.30 21.03
C VAL A 125 1.85 5.99 22.50
N ARG A 126 1.66 4.74 22.92
CA ARG A 126 1.87 4.34 24.33
C ARG A 126 3.33 4.48 24.76
N GLN A 127 4.30 4.08 23.92
CA GLN A 127 5.70 4.06 24.30
C GLN A 127 6.38 5.42 24.22
N LEU A 128 6.06 6.23 23.21
CA LEU A 128 6.71 7.51 22.93
C LEU A 128 5.87 8.71 23.39
N ALA A 129 4.60 8.77 23.00
CA ALA A 129 3.72 9.87 23.39
C ALA A 129 3.12 9.71 24.81
N LYS A 130 3.31 8.54 25.47
CA LYS A 130 2.79 8.23 26.81
C LYS A 130 1.27 8.43 26.92
N GLN A 131 0.56 8.17 25.86
CA GLN A 131 -0.90 8.30 25.75
C GLN A 131 -1.56 6.95 25.43
N THR A 132 -2.87 6.90 25.58
CA THR A 132 -3.70 5.73 25.22
C THR A 132 -4.70 6.15 24.15
N LEU A 133 -4.83 5.35 23.07
CA LEU A 133 -5.82 5.58 22.02
C LEU A 133 -7.14 4.92 22.35
N ASP A 134 -8.23 5.65 22.16
CA ASP A 134 -9.59 5.10 22.16
C ASP A 134 -9.87 4.52 20.75
N LYS A 135 -10.01 3.20 20.66
CA LYS A 135 -10.23 2.48 19.39
C LYS A 135 -11.69 2.27 19.02
N SER A 136 -12.62 2.80 19.80
CA SER A 136 -14.06 2.56 19.62
C SER A 136 -14.56 2.97 18.23
N SER A 137 -13.89 3.93 17.58
CA SER A 137 -14.25 4.46 16.25
C SER A 137 -13.47 3.86 15.08
N ARG A 138 -12.48 2.99 15.31
CA ARG A 138 -11.57 2.48 14.25
C ARG A 138 -12.27 1.80 13.07
N PHE A 139 -13.35 1.06 13.34
CA PHE A 139 -14.07 0.26 12.33
C PHE A 139 -15.46 0.81 12.03
N THR A 140 -15.65 2.13 12.16
CA THR A 140 -16.92 2.77 11.85
C THR A 140 -17.04 3.07 10.35
N ASP A 141 -18.26 3.31 9.88
CA ASP A 141 -18.49 3.81 8.52
C ASP A 141 -18.11 5.28 8.44
N TRP A 142 -16.93 5.55 7.91
CA TRP A 142 -16.39 6.90 7.74
C TRP A 142 -17.10 7.73 6.66
N SER A 143 -17.98 7.13 5.86
CA SER A 143 -18.80 7.87 4.89
C SER A 143 -20.09 8.43 5.50
N HIS A 144 -20.47 7.99 6.71
CA HIS A 144 -21.66 8.48 7.37
C HIS A 144 -21.50 9.94 7.83
N ARG A 145 -22.58 10.73 7.69
CA ARG A 145 -22.62 12.12 8.14
C ARG A 145 -23.92 12.36 8.92
N PRO A 146 -23.88 13.19 10.00
CA PRO A 146 -22.70 13.91 10.52
C PRO A 146 -21.73 12.96 11.28
N LEU A 147 -20.44 13.33 11.34
CA LEU A 147 -19.46 12.65 12.17
C LEU A 147 -19.79 12.84 13.66
N THR A 148 -19.70 11.78 14.44
CA THR A 148 -19.81 11.84 15.90
C THR A 148 -18.59 12.51 16.52
N ASP A 149 -18.74 13.04 17.74
CA ASP A 149 -17.59 13.63 18.46
C ASP A 149 -16.52 12.59 18.81
N ALA A 150 -16.90 11.33 19.03
CA ALA A 150 -15.96 10.22 19.22
C ALA A 150 -15.11 9.98 17.96
N GLN A 151 -15.73 9.96 16.77
CA GLN A 151 -15.01 9.84 15.50
C GLN A 151 -14.05 11.01 15.27
N LYS A 152 -14.50 12.25 15.51
CA LYS A 152 -13.63 13.43 15.37
C LYS A 152 -12.46 13.39 16.34
N LYS A 153 -12.69 12.99 17.57
CA LYS A 153 -11.63 12.86 18.58
C LYS A 153 -10.62 11.78 18.20
N TYR A 154 -11.11 10.63 17.73
CA TYR A 154 -10.25 9.56 17.23
C TYR A 154 -9.38 10.03 16.08
N ALA A 155 -9.98 10.58 15.02
CA ALA A 155 -9.30 11.05 13.83
C ALA A 155 -8.22 12.12 14.13
N LEU A 156 -8.49 13.07 15.02
CA LEU A 156 -7.49 14.06 15.43
C LEU A 156 -6.35 13.47 16.27
N ALA A 157 -6.63 12.42 17.08
CA ALA A 157 -5.60 11.76 17.88
C ALA A 157 -4.54 11.10 16.99
N ASP A 158 -4.92 10.60 15.81
CA ASP A 158 -4.02 9.95 14.88
C ASP A 158 -2.96 10.92 14.31
N VAL A 159 -3.25 12.20 14.17
CA VAL A 159 -2.26 13.21 13.71
C VAL A 159 -1.60 13.99 14.86
N THR A 160 -2.28 14.18 15.99
CA THR A 160 -1.70 14.96 17.11
C THR A 160 -0.63 14.19 17.86
N HIS A 161 -0.84 12.90 18.14
CA HIS A 161 0.19 12.06 18.76
C HIS A 161 1.32 11.74 17.77
N LEU A 162 1.04 11.73 16.47
CA LEU A 162 2.03 11.49 15.44
C LEU A 162 3.13 12.57 15.43
N ARG A 163 2.81 13.82 15.80
CA ARG A 163 3.80 14.90 15.98
C ARG A 163 4.91 14.50 16.99
N VAL A 164 4.48 14.08 18.18
CA VAL A 164 5.39 13.65 19.25
C VAL A 164 6.24 12.46 18.83
N ILE A 165 5.63 11.47 18.16
CA ILE A 165 6.32 10.29 17.65
C ILE A 165 7.38 10.69 16.61
N TYR A 166 7.02 11.58 15.67
CA TYR A 166 7.94 12.07 14.64
C TYR A 166 9.15 12.77 15.25
N GLU A 167 8.94 13.72 16.16
CA GLU A 167 10.02 14.47 16.80
C GLU A 167 11.01 13.57 17.54
N ILE A 168 10.50 12.58 18.30
CA ILE A 168 11.34 11.63 19.03
C ILE A 168 12.12 10.71 18.08
N LEU A 169 11.46 10.18 17.04
CA LEU A 169 12.11 9.28 16.08
C LEU A 169 13.12 10.03 15.20
N SER A 170 12.79 11.23 14.75
CA SER A 170 13.70 12.09 13.96
C SER A 170 14.96 12.43 14.75
N ASP A 171 14.82 12.90 15.98
CA ASP A 171 15.96 13.18 16.89
C ASP A 171 16.84 11.93 17.11
N LYS A 172 16.19 10.76 17.32
CA LYS A 172 16.93 9.50 17.49
C LYS A 172 17.70 9.10 16.25
N LEU A 173 17.10 9.25 15.05
CA LEU A 173 17.75 8.94 13.77
C LEU A 173 18.94 9.87 13.50
N GLU A 174 18.80 11.16 13.78
CA GLU A 174 19.90 12.14 13.66
C GLU A 174 21.06 11.79 14.60
N LYS A 175 20.78 11.57 15.88
CA LYS A 175 21.78 11.21 16.89
C LYS A 175 22.53 9.91 16.58
N THR A 176 21.85 8.95 15.93
CA THR A 176 22.46 7.66 15.57
C THR A 176 23.07 7.65 14.16
N GLY A 177 22.92 8.72 13.36
CA GLY A 177 23.40 8.81 11.98
C GLY A 177 22.66 7.87 11.01
N ARG A 178 21.43 7.43 11.36
CA ARG A 178 20.69 6.41 10.61
C ARG A 178 19.62 6.96 9.66
N LEU A 179 19.57 8.28 9.47
CA LEU A 179 18.55 8.93 8.65
C LEU A 179 18.54 8.40 7.20
N LYS A 180 19.72 8.15 6.61
CA LYS A 180 19.86 7.61 5.25
C LYS A 180 19.19 6.25 5.06
N TRP A 181 19.16 5.41 6.09
CA TRP A 181 18.52 4.08 6.00
C TRP A 181 16.99 4.20 5.84
N VAL A 182 16.41 5.19 6.52
CA VAL A 182 14.98 5.51 6.36
C VAL A 182 14.71 6.09 4.99
N GLU A 183 15.55 6.99 4.48
CA GLU A 183 15.37 7.61 3.16
C GLU A 183 15.38 6.59 2.02
N GLU A 184 16.21 5.55 2.09
CA GLU A 184 16.26 4.49 1.08
C GLU A 184 14.95 3.69 1.03
N GLU A 185 14.38 3.35 2.18
CA GLU A 185 13.10 2.66 2.25
C GLU A 185 11.92 3.55 1.78
N LEU A 186 11.95 4.84 2.11
CA LEU A 186 10.92 5.79 1.72
C LEU A 186 10.88 6.05 0.21
N LYS A 187 12.03 6.01 -0.47
CA LYS A 187 12.08 6.13 -1.95
C LYS A 187 11.25 5.05 -2.64
N ASN A 188 11.23 3.85 -2.07
CA ASN A 188 10.44 2.76 -2.61
C ASN A 188 8.94 3.04 -2.53
N LEU A 189 8.48 3.78 -1.49
CA LEU A 189 7.06 4.09 -1.31
C LEU A 189 6.51 5.14 -2.28
N VAL A 190 7.35 6.01 -2.83
CA VAL A 190 6.93 7.08 -3.75
C VAL A 190 7.11 6.73 -5.22
N SER A 191 7.23 5.44 -5.54
CA SER A 191 7.35 4.92 -6.91
C SER A 191 5.96 4.69 -7.51
N PRO A 192 5.60 5.34 -8.64
CA PRO A 192 4.32 5.14 -9.32
C PRO A 192 4.01 3.69 -9.65
N GLU A 193 5.03 2.88 -9.99
CA GLU A 193 4.90 1.49 -10.38
C GLU A 193 4.27 0.59 -9.29
N ILE A 194 4.33 1.02 -8.03
CA ILE A 194 3.72 0.31 -6.90
C ILE A 194 2.20 0.46 -6.92
N TYR A 195 1.71 1.61 -7.38
CA TYR A 195 0.30 2.02 -7.33
C TYR A 195 -0.41 1.85 -8.66
N ASP A 196 0.31 1.95 -9.77
CA ASP A 196 -0.23 1.74 -11.11
C ASP A 196 -0.43 0.24 -11.38
N VAL A 197 -1.66 -0.19 -11.24
CA VAL A 197 -2.02 -1.58 -11.56
C VAL A 197 -2.26 -1.70 -13.05
N ASN A 198 -1.22 -2.12 -13.80
CA ASN A 198 -1.38 -2.45 -15.22
C ASN A 198 -2.18 -3.76 -15.38
N PRO A 199 -3.38 -3.73 -16.00
CA PRO A 199 -4.21 -4.91 -16.18
C PRO A 199 -3.52 -6.06 -16.91
N LYS A 200 -2.63 -5.78 -17.87
CA LYS A 200 -1.85 -6.79 -18.59
C LYS A 200 -0.92 -7.60 -17.68
N ASN A 201 -0.51 -7.05 -16.55
CA ASN A 201 0.38 -7.71 -15.59
C ASN A 201 -0.37 -8.37 -14.42
N SER A 202 -1.70 -8.21 -14.33
CA SER A 202 -2.52 -8.67 -13.21
C SER A 202 -2.48 -10.19 -12.99
N TRP A 203 -2.25 -10.96 -14.07
CA TRP A 203 -2.12 -12.42 -14.02
C TRP A 203 -0.92 -12.91 -13.18
N ARG A 204 0.15 -12.11 -13.05
CA ARG A 204 1.37 -12.47 -12.30
C ARG A 204 1.12 -12.70 -10.81
N ARG A 205 0.02 -12.16 -10.29
CA ARG A 205 -0.41 -12.35 -8.89
C ARG A 205 -1.14 -13.68 -8.66
N LEU A 206 -1.59 -14.34 -9.73
CA LEU A 206 -2.33 -15.59 -9.64
C LEU A 206 -1.38 -16.75 -9.37
N LYS A 207 -1.68 -17.53 -8.35
CA LYS A 207 -0.91 -18.73 -8.00
C LYS A 207 -1.33 -19.88 -8.92
N THR A 208 -0.61 -20.11 -10.01
CA THR A 208 -0.85 -21.23 -10.91
C THR A 208 0.19 -22.32 -10.69
N LYS A 209 -0.22 -23.60 -10.80
CA LYS A 209 0.68 -24.77 -10.80
C LYS A 209 1.23 -25.07 -12.19
N SER A 210 0.51 -24.66 -13.24
CA SER A 210 0.89 -24.92 -14.63
C SER A 210 1.93 -23.90 -15.11
N ASN A 211 2.91 -24.41 -15.86
CA ASN A 211 3.92 -23.60 -16.56
C ASN A 211 3.65 -23.61 -18.09
N SER A 212 2.53 -24.21 -18.57
CA SER A 212 2.19 -24.17 -19.98
C SER A 212 1.96 -22.73 -20.45
N ARG A 213 2.76 -22.26 -21.40
CA ARG A 213 2.68 -20.91 -21.96
C ARG A 213 1.27 -20.62 -22.52
N ARG A 214 0.66 -21.61 -23.19
CA ARG A 214 -0.71 -21.48 -23.72
C ARG A 214 -1.75 -21.31 -22.60
N PHE A 215 -1.62 -22.06 -21.50
CA PHE A 215 -2.46 -21.87 -20.32
C PHE A 215 -2.25 -20.49 -19.68
N LEU A 216 -1.01 -20.06 -19.56
CA LEU A 216 -0.68 -18.72 -19.01
C LEU A 216 -1.23 -17.60 -19.90
N GLY A 217 -1.27 -17.78 -21.23
CA GLY A 217 -1.90 -16.84 -22.16
C GLY A 217 -3.40 -16.65 -21.88
N LEU A 218 -4.12 -17.74 -21.65
CA LEU A 218 -5.53 -17.69 -21.26
C LEU A 218 -5.72 -17.01 -19.89
N VAL A 219 -4.91 -17.38 -18.91
CA VAL A 219 -4.93 -16.75 -17.58
C VAL A 219 -4.66 -15.25 -17.68
N ALA A 220 -3.70 -14.84 -18.52
CA ALA A 220 -3.36 -13.43 -18.73
C ALA A 220 -4.51 -12.64 -19.35
N SER A 221 -5.15 -13.17 -20.41
CA SER A 221 -6.30 -12.52 -21.04
C SER A 221 -7.52 -12.40 -20.10
N LEU A 222 -7.84 -13.45 -19.35
CA LEU A 222 -8.92 -13.42 -18.37
C LEU A 222 -8.63 -12.47 -17.20
N ALA A 223 -7.38 -12.44 -16.72
CA ALA A 223 -6.97 -11.54 -15.65
C ALA A 223 -6.97 -10.07 -16.13
N GLU A 224 -6.54 -9.79 -17.35
CA GLU A 224 -6.59 -8.45 -17.96
C GLU A 224 -8.03 -7.97 -18.06
N PHE A 225 -8.95 -8.81 -18.56
CA PHE A 225 -10.37 -8.48 -18.60
C PHE A 225 -10.93 -8.17 -17.21
N ARG A 226 -10.68 -9.07 -16.24
CA ARG A 226 -11.16 -8.89 -14.85
C ARG A 226 -10.68 -7.59 -14.26
N GLU A 227 -9.40 -7.26 -14.43
CA GLU A 227 -8.79 -6.06 -13.87
C GLU A 227 -9.38 -4.79 -14.51
N ASN A 228 -9.47 -4.75 -15.85
CA ASN A 228 -10.09 -3.63 -16.58
C ASN A 228 -11.55 -3.42 -16.16
N PHE A 229 -12.31 -4.50 -16.07
CA PHE A 229 -13.71 -4.41 -15.66
C PHE A 229 -13.86 -3.92 -14.22
N ALA A 230 -13.04 -4.43 -13.30
CA ALA A 230 -13.03 -4.04 -11.90
C ALA A 230 -12.67 -2.55 -11.73
N GLN A 231 -11.67 -2.05 -12.46
CA GLN A 231 -11.27 -0.64 -12.46
C GLN A 231 -12.36 0.26 -13.05
N THR A 232 -12.90 -0.10 -14.22
CA THR A 232 -13.91 0.70 -14.92
C THR A 232 -15.23 0.81 -14.14
N LYS A 233 -15.67 -0.28 -13.51
CA LYS A 233 -16.89 -0.29 -12.70
C LYS A 233 -16.66 0.09 -11.25
N ASN A 234 -15.42 0.32 -10.87
CA ASN A 234 -14.98 0.59 -9.50
C ASN A 234 -15.51 -0.44 -8.48
N ILE A 235 -15.38 -1.73 -8.80
CA ILE A 235 -15.81 -2.83 -7.92
C ILE A 235 -14.65 -3.78 -7.61
N PRO A 236 -14.62 -4.43 -6.45
CA PRO A 236 -13.56 -5.37 -6.12
C PRO A 236 -13.46 -6.49 -7.17
N ARG A 237 -12.23 -6.82 -7.59
CA ARG A 237 -11.99 -7.86 -8.62
C ARG A 237 -12.62 -9.21 -8.30
N ASN A 238 -12.73 -9.57 -7.01
CA ASN A 238 -13.39 -10.81 -6.57
C ASN A 238 -14.91 -10.79 -6.75
N ARG A 239 -15.51 -9.61 -6.94
CA ARG A 239 -16.93 -9.45 -7.29
C ARG A 239 -17.15 -9.66 -8.79
N VAL A 240 -16.15 -9.42 -9.62
CA VAL A 240 -16.19 -9.76 -11.04
C VAL A 240 -16.05 -11.28 -11.22
N ILE A 241 -14.90 -11.83 -10.78
CA ILE A 241 -14.60 -13.27 -10.79
C ILE A 241 -13.50 -13.57 -9.78
N LYS A 242 -13.65 -14.66 -9.02
CA LYS A 242 -12.64 -15.13 -8.08
C LYS A 242 -11.46 -15.79 -8.80
N ASP A 243 -10.29 -15.86 -8.15
CA ASP A 243 -9.08 -16.46 -8.74
C ASP A 243 -9.30 -17.91 -9.18
N ASP A 244 -9.92 -18.73 -8.32
CA ASP A 244 -10.18 -20.14 -8.63
C ASP A 244 -11.11 -20.31 -9.84
N ALA A 245 -12.14 -19.47 -9.94
CA ALA A 245 -13.05 -19.49 -11.09
C ALA A 245 -12.33 -19.05 -12.39
N LEU A 246 -11.43 -18.06 -12.32
CA LEU A 246 -10.62 -17.64 -13.45
C LEU A 246 -9.73 -18.79 -13.95
N LEU A 247 -9.06 -19.49 -13.03
CA LEU A 247 -8.21 -20.64 -13.37
C LEU A 247 -9.02 -21.83 -13.91
N GLU A 248 -10.24 -22.08 -13.39
CA GLU A 248 -11.17 -23.06 -13.91
C GLU A 248 -11.55 -22.74 -15.36
N LEU A 249 -11.91 -21.48 -15.67
CA LEU A 249 -12.25 -21.05 -17.04
C LEU A 249 -11.07 -21.18 -18.00
N ALA A 250 -9.84 -20.84 -17.56
CA ALA A 250 -8.64 -21.02 -18.36
C ALA A 250 -8.37 -22.50 -18.70
N SER A 251 -8.77 -23.42 -17.80
CA SER A 251 -8.64 -24.87 -18.02
C SER A 251 -9.73 -25.41 -18.94
N ASN A 252 -10.99 -25.03 -18.69
CA ASN A 252 -12.17 -25.58 -19.38
C ASN A 252 -12.42 -24.93 -20.75
N LYS A 253 -11.99 -23.67 -20.95
CA LYS A 253 -12.08 -22.93 -22.21
C LYS A 253 -13.50 -22.92 -22.81
N PRO A 254 -14.53 -22.49 -22.08
CA PRO A 254 -15.90 -22.46 -22.61
C PRO A 254 -15.99 -21.57 -23.83
N LYS A 255 -16.73 -22.04 -24.86
CA LYS A 255 -16.88 -21.38 -26.16
C LYS A 255 -18.17 -20.56 -26.29
N ASN A 256 -19.14 -20.80 -25.43
CA ASN A 256 -20.43 -20.15 -25.44
C ASN A 256 -21.03 -20.01 -24.03
N LEU A 257 -22.14 -19.32 -23.90
CA LEU A 257 -22.82 -19.07 -22.64
C LEU A 257 -23.26 -20.35 -21.92
N ASP A 258 -23.69 -21.40 -22.69
CA ASP A 258 -24.13 -22.65 -22.11
C ASP A 258 -22.99 -23.40 -21.44
N GLU A 259 -21.83 -23.43 -22.09
CA GLU A 259 -20.61 -24.01 -21.50
C GLU A 259 -20.10 -23.18 -20.30
N LEU A 260 -20.12 -21.85 -20.43
CA LEU A 260 -19.72 -20.93 -19.35
C LEU A 260 -20.62 -21.13 -18.12
N SER A 261 -21.93 -21.33 -18.33
CA SER A 261 -22.90 -21.51 -17.25
C SER A 261 -22.65 -22.78 -16.41
N LYS A 262 -21.95 -23.79 -16.98
CA LYS A 262 -21.59 -25.05 -16.34
C LYS A 262 -20.39 -24.91 -15.38
N SER A 263 -19.65 -23.80 -15.44
CA SER A 263 -18.54 -23.55 -14.52
C SER A 263 -19.05 -23.49 -13.08
N ARG A 264 -18.49 -24.32 -12.20
CA ARG A 264 -18.97 -24.49 -10.82
C ARG A 264 -18.59 -23.30 -9.94
N LEU A 265 -17.41 -22.76 -10.14
CA LEU A 265 -16.84 -21.71 -9.31
C LEU A 265 -17.29 -20.31 -9.72
N LEU A 266 -17.90 -20.17 -10.91
CA LEU A 266 -18.35 -18.89 -11.42
C LEU A 266 -19.63 -18.42 -10.69
N LEU A 267 -19.62 -17.17 -10.20
CA LEU A 267 -20.77 -16.54 -9.57
C LEU A 267 -21.95 -16.46 -10.54
N ARG A 268 -23.20 -16.50 -10.02
CA ARG A 268 -24.41 -16.45 -10.87
C ARG A 268 -24.48 -15.19 -11.71
N GLU A 269 -24.08 -14.06 -11.15
CA GLU A 269 -24.07 -12.75 -11.80
C GLU A 269 -23.08 -12.71 -12.97
N ALA A 270 -21.97 -13.41 -12.87
CA ALA A 270 -20.94 -13.49 -13.91
C ALA A 270 -21.26 -14.46 -15.05
N ARG A 271 -22.37 -15.22 -14.97
CA ARG A 271 -22.81 -16.18 -16.03
C ARG A 271 -23.64 -15.53 -17.11
N LYS A 272 -23.96 -14.25 -17.01
CA LYS A 272 -24.80 -13.51 -17.96
C LYS A 272 -24.36 -12.06 -18.09
N GLY A 273 -24.88 -11.39 -19.13
CA GLY A 273 -24.63 -9.96 -19.34
C GLY A 273 -23.19 -9.65 -19.74
N GLU A 274 -22.76 -8.44 -19.43
CA GLU A 274 -21.47 -7.86 -19.85
C GLU A 274 -20.26 -8.68 -19.35
N VAL A 275 -20.33 -9.23 -18.14
CA VAL A 275 -19.24 -10.05 -17.58
C VAL A 275 -19.10 -11.36 -18.36
N ALA A 276 -20.20 -12.06 -18.64
CA ALA A 276 -20.16 -13.33 -19.37
C ALA A 276 -19.63 -13.14 -20.80
N SER A 277 -20.10 -12.13 -21.52
CA SER A 277 -19.63 -11.80 -22.87
C SER A 277 -18.14 -11.43 -22.87
N GLY A 278 -17.71 -10.64 -21.88
CA GLY A 278 -16.30 -10.25 -21.72
C GLY A 278 -15.39 -11.43 -21.39
N LEU A 279 -15.85 -12.39 -20.56
CA LEU A 279 -15.09 -13.60 -20.26
C LEU A 279 -14.91 -14.49 -21.51
N LEU A 280 -15.96 -14.67 -22.31
CA LEU A 280 -15.87 -15.43 -23.57
C LEU A 280 -14.93 -14.75 -24.57
N ALA A 281 -15.03 -13.44 -24.73
CA ALA A 281 -14.11 -12.67 -25.58
C ALA A 281 -12.64 -12.74 -25.08
N ALA A 282 -12.43 -12.72 -23.77
CA ALA A 282 -11.10 -12.87 -23.19
C ALA A 282 -10.52 -14.27 -23.42
N ILE A 283 -11.35 -15.33 -23.36
CA ILE A 283 -10.94 -16.69 -23.66
C ILE A 283 -10.56 -16.80 -25.14
N GLU A 284 -11.38 -16.28 -26.05
CA GLU A 284 -11.10 -16.25 -27.49
C GLU A 284 -9.80 -15.50 -27.78
N LYS A 285 -9.62 -14.29 -27.21
CA LYS A 285 -8.36 -13.53 -27.28
C LYS A 285 -7.17 -14.37 -26.82
N GLY A 286 -7.30 -15.03 -25.68
CA GLY A 286 -6.22 -15.85 -25.09
C GLY A 286 -5.85 -17.08 -25.91
N LEU A 287 -6.83 -17.70 -26.60
CA LEU A 287 -6.62 -18.81 -27.52
C LEU A 287 -5.86 -18.40 -28.79
N ASN A 288 -6.08 -17.16 -29.25
CA ASN A 288 -5.53 -16.61 -30.48
C ASN A 288 -4.18 -15.87 -30.30
N ILE A 289 -3.61 -15.83 -29.07
CA ILE A 289 -2.30 -15.24 -28.84
C ILE A 289 -1.24 -16.03 -29.65
N PRO A 290 -0.43 -15.36 -30.50
CA PRO A 290 0.68 -16.02 -31.21
C PRO A 290 1.67 -16.66 -30.22
N ASP A 291 2.29 -17.78 -30.62
CA ASP A 291 3.21 -18.52 -29.75
C ASP A 291 4.39 -17.70 -29.25
N LEU A 292 4.87 -16.76 -30.06
CA LEU A 292 5.96 -15.84 -29.71
C LEU A 292 5.58 -14.81 -28.63
N GLU A 293 4.28 -14.44 -28.56
CA GLU A 293 3.76 -13.45 -27.61
C GLU A 293 3.21 -14.07 -26.32
N LEU A 294 3.19 -15.40 -26.23
CA LEU A 294 2.69 -16.08 -25.05
C LEU A 294 3.54 -15.75 -23.81
N PRO A 295 2.89 -15.42 -22.70
CA PRO A 295 3.60 -15.08 -21.48
C PRO A 295 4.43 -16.28 -20.98
N GLU A 296 5.60 -15.95 -20.49
CA GLU A 296 6.44 -16.88 -19.75
C GLU A 296 6.35 -16.60 -18.26
N LYS A 297 6.16 -17.62 -17.48
CA LYS A 297 6.39 -17.51 -16.04
C LYS A 297 7.88 -17.21 -15.92
N LYS A 298 8.24 -16.07 -15.30
CA LYS A 298 9.64 -15.89 -14.93
C LYS A 298 10.08 -17.18 -14.29
N GLU A 299 10.99 -17.90 -14.93
CA GLU A 299 11.67 -18.99 -14.26
C GLU A 299 12.07 -18.43 -12.90
N LYS A 300 11.67 -19.09 -11.84
CA LYS A 300 12.39 -18.89 -10.58
C LYS A 300 13.82 -19.10 -11.01
N LEU A 301 14.63 -18.01 -11.04
CA LEU A 301 16.08 -18.12 -11.22
C LEU A 301 16.44 -19.45 -10.58
N ASP A 302 17.04 -20.33 -11.40
CA ASP A 302 17.38 -21.68 -10.96
C ASP A 302 18.08 -21.48 -9.62
N LYS A 303 17.26 -21.60 -8.55
CA LYS A 303 17.78 -21.40 -7.20
C LYS A 303 18.70 -22.58 -7.09
N GLY A 304 19.98 -22.37 -7.36
CA GLY A 304 21.00 -23.37 -7.13
C GLY A 304 20.67 -24.09 -5.84
N ILE A 305 21.00 -25.34 -5.72
CA ILE A 305 20.62 -26.17 -4.56
C ILE A 305 20.84 -25.34 -3.30
N VAL A 306 19.73 -24.82 -2.71
CA VAL A 306 19.82 -23.97 -1.52
C VAL A 306 20.46 -24.83 -0.44
N ASN A 307 21.64 -24.44 0.00
CA ASN A 307 22.26 -25.06 1.14
C ASN A 307 21.43 -24.68 2.39
N SER A 308 20.56 -25.58 2.84
CA SER A 308 19.65 -25.31 3.95
C SER A 308 20.39 -24.97 5.24
N ALA A 309 21.52 -25.65 5.52
CA ALA A 309 22.34 -25.37 6.69
C ALA A 309 22.94 -23.96 6.64
N LEU A 310 23.41 -23.52 5.47
CA LEU A 310 23.91 -22.16 5.28
C LEU A 310 22.78 -21.13 5.40
N SER A 311 21.60 -21.41 4.85
CA SER A 311 20.42 -20.56 5.00
C SER A 311 20.01 -20.38 6.47
N ASP A 312 20.05 -21.44 7.25
CA ASP A 312 19.74 -21.38 8.69
C ASP A 312 20.82 -20.60 9.47
N LEU A 313 22.10 -20.79 9.13
CA LEU A 313 23.19 -20.00 9.72
C LEU A 313 23.01 -18.50 9.41
N LEU A 314 22.68 -18.14 8.17
CA LEU A 314 22.40 -16.75 7.78
C LEU A 314 21.20 -16.16 8.52
N ARG A 315 20.15 -16.96 8.81
CA ARG A 315 19.01 -16.52 9.65
C ARG A 315 19.44 -16.22 11.08
N VAL A 316 20.30 -17.07 11.66
CA VAL A 316 20.86 -16.83 13.02
C VAL A 316 21.71 -15.57 13.02
N LEU A 317 22.58 -15.39 12.02
CA LEU A 317 23.40 -14.19 11.87
C LEU A 317 22.52 -12.93 11.73
N LEU A 318 21.50 -12.97 10.84
CA LEU A 318 20.55 -11.85 10.70
C LEU A 318 19.88 -11.50 12.02
N LYS A 319 19.45 -12.50 12.80
CA LYS A 319 18.85 -12.27 14.13
C LYS A 319 19.86 -11.61 15.08
N SER A 320 21.09 -12.09 15.14
CA SER A 320 22.15 -11.50 15.96
C SER A 320 22.45 -10.05 15.57
N CYS A 321 22.56 -9.76 14.26
CA CYS A 321 22.74 -8.40 13.76
C CYS A 321 21.58 -7.48 14.13
N SER A 322 20.34 -7.97 13.98
CA SER A 322 19.14 -7.23 14.34
C SER A 322 19.09 -6.90 15.84
N GLU A 323 19.42 -7.86 16.71
CA GLU A 323 19.44 -7.68 18.16
C GLU A 323 20.55 -6.71 18.60
N SER A 324 21.75 -6.82 18.03
CA SER A 324 22.89 -5.97 18.38
C SER A 324 22.75 -4.53 17.92
N THR A 325 22.13 -4.31 16.77
CA THR A 325 21.95 -2.96 16.18
C THR A 325 20.62 -2.33 16.54
N GLY A 326 19.65 -3.13 16.97
CA GLY A 326 18.27 -2.72 17.19
C GLY A 326 17.49 -2.43 15.91
N VAL A 327 17.98 -2.85 14.72
CA VAL A 327 17.28 -2.66 13.44
C VAL A 327 16.42 -3.89 13.15
N ALA A 328 15.18 -3.68 12.68
CA ALA A 328 14.28 -4.79 12.33
C ALA A 328 14.89 -5.69 11.24
N SER A 329 14.92 -7.00 11.48
CA SER A 329 15.52 -7.99 10.57
C SER A 329 15.05 -7.87 9.12
N LYS A 330 13.78 -7.50 8.91
CA LYS A 330 13.15 -7.38 7.60
C LYS A 330 13.72 -6.24 6.74
N LEU A 331 14.24 -5.19 7.37
CA LEU A 331 14.96 -4.11 6.68
C LEU A 331 16.37 -4.55 6.26
N ILE A 332 17.01 -5.45 7.00
CA ILE A 332 18.36 -5.92 6.70
C ILE A 332 18.31 -6.91 5.55
N ALA A 333 17.51 -7.98 5.66
CA ALA A 333 17.32 -8.97 4.60
C ALA A 333 16.01 -9.72 4.74
N SER A 334 15.38 -10.09 3.62
CA SER A 334 14.24 -11.01 3.61
C SER A 334 14.70 -12.48 3.69
N ALA A 335 13.79 -13.38 4.07
CA ALA A 335 14.07 -14.83 4.02
C ALA A 335 14.45 -15.29 2.59
N GLY A 336 13.84 -14.66 1.56
CA GLY A 336 14.17 -14.94 0.16
C GLY A 336 15.59 -14.53 -0.23
N ASP A 337 16.06 -13.40 0.30
CA ASP A 337 17.44 -12.91 0.08
C ASP A 337 18.45 -13.86 0.73
N LEU A 338 18.17 -14.36 1.94
CA LEU A 338 19.04 -15.31 2.63
C LEU A 338 19.12 -16.66 1.88
N ASP A 339 17.99 -17.15 1.36
CA ASP A 339 17.97 -18.37 0.56
C ASP A 339 18.72 -18.17 -0.77
N ALA A 340 18.58 -17.03 -1.43
CA ALA A 340 19.32 -16.68 -2.64
C ALA A 340 20.83 -16.57 -2.36
N LEU A 341 21.20 -15.94 -1.25
CA LEU A 341 22.59 -15.81 -0.82
C LEU A 341 23.19 -17.18 -0.50
N ALA A 342 22.44 -18.08 0.16
CA ALA A 342 22.87 -19.44 0.46
C ALA A 342 23.01 -20.31 -0.82
N ALA A 343 22.31 -19.98 -1.89
CA ALA A 343 22.45 -20.55 -3.22
C ALA A 343 23.60 -19.97 -4.05
N GLY A 344 24.31 -18.95 -3.52
CA GLY A 344 25.45 -18.32 -4.19
C GLY A 344 25.12 -17.05 -4.98
N ASP A 345 23.87 -16.59 -4.95
CA ASP A 345 23.49 -15.32 -5.58
C ASP A 345 24.10 -14.14 -4.82
N ARG A 346 24.86 -13.32 -5.51
CA ARG A 346 25.50 -12.09 -4.96
C ARG A 346 24.84 -10.81 -5.51
N SER A 347 23.79 -10.93 -6.29
CA SER A 347 23.06 -9.79 -6.88
C SER A 347 21.84 -9.35 -6.06
N ILE A 348 21.64 -9.92 -4.89
CA ILE A 348 20.51 -9.61 -4.00
C ILE A 348 20.54 -8.15 -3.54
N ALA A 349 19.37 -7.51 -3.46
CA ALA A 349 19.23 -6.11 -3.06
C ALA A 349 19.82 -5.85 -1.65
N ALA A 350 19.71 -6.80 -0.72
CA ALA A 350 20.27 -6.69 0.62
C ALA A 350 21.77 -6.39 0.65
N LEU A 351 22.54 -6.80 -0.36
CA LEU A 351 23.99 -6.52 -0.47
C LEU A 351 24.31 -5.13 -1.02
N SER A 352 23.33 -4.40 -1.56
CA SER A 352 23.51 -3.05 -2.13
C SER A 352 22.95 -1.93 -1.25
N LEU A 353 22.21 -2.27 -0.18
CA LEU A 353 21.64 -1.30 0.76
C LEU A 353 22.73 -0.69 1.66
N SER A 354 22.53 0.55 2.11
CA SER A 354 23.41 1.18 3.10
C SER A 354 23.46 0.42 4.43
N LEU A 355 22.48 -0.45 4.67
CA LEU A 355 22.38 -1.37 5.80
C LEU A 355 23.36 -2.56 5.73
N ILE A 356 24.06 -2.78 4.62
CA ILE A 356 25.02 -3.91 4.45
C ILE A 356 26.12 -3.93 5.51
N HIS A 357 26.45 -2.77 6.07
CA HIS A 357 27.48 -2.67 7.12
C HIS A 357 27.03 -3.20 8.48
N ILE A 358 25.76 -3.52 8.63
CA ILE A 358 25.21 -4.17 9.82
C ILE A 358 25.54 -5.66 9.79
#